data_cff1c7788a0e0679b7160d10a0df8f63
#
_entry.id   cff1c7788a0e0679b7160d10a0df8f63
#
_cell.length_a   1.000
_cell.length_b   1.000
_cell.length_c   1.000
_cell.angle_alpha   90.00
_cell.angle_beta   90.00
_cell.angle_gamma   90.00
#
_symmetry.space_group_name_H-M   'P 1'
#
loop_
_entity.id
_entity.type
_entity.pdbx_description
1 polymer ?
#
loop_
_entity_poly.entity_id
_entity_poly.type
_entity_poly.pdbx_seq_one_letter_code
_entity_poly.pdbx_strand_id
1 'polypeptide(L)'
;FHMYDANYAISVLIFVVVAAIVSTLMVKLQRQMQLANKKREITSKINEIGNGFLNVSGFDEIKKYSEESLANLTGKRVTVLLKENQKERFTNELAEWCYNQSLPCGHGECQFPNDTGLYIPIKNREKTYGVIVFDCQDWSLREEEKVYVDTVISQITLVIEREQLSREK
;
A
#
# COMPACT_ATOMS: atom_id res chain seq x y z
N PHE A 1 27.16 -39.52 49.59
CA PHE A 1 27.34 -38.08 49.27
C PHE A 1 27.31 -37.75 47.76
N HIS A 2 27.50 -38.70 46.87
CA HIS A 2 27.53 -38.47 45.43
C HIS A 2 26.17 -38.55 44.72
N MET A 3 25.11 -39.02 45.36
CA MET A 3 23.79 -39.12 44.72
C MET A 3 23.00 -37.79 44.71
N TYR A 4 23.34 -36.85 45.56
CA TYR A 4 22.67 -35.57 45.63
C TYR A 4 23.10 -34.60 44.48
N ASP A 5 24.35 -34.70 44.01
CA ASP A 5 24.90 -33.86 42.98
C ASP A 5 24.29 -34.14 41.56
N ALA A 6 24.04 -35.42 41.27
CA ALA A 6 23.45 -35.79 39.95
C ALA A 6 22.02 -35.31 39.77
N ASN A 7 21.20 -35.45 40.81
CA ASN A 7 19.80 -34.98 40.76
C ASN A 7 19.68 -33.46 40.69
N TYR A 8 20.61 -32.76 41.37
CA TYR A 8 20.69 -31.30 41.33
C TYR A 8 21.13 -30.82 39.96
N ALA A 9 22.12 -31.43 39.34
CA ALA A 9 22.60 -31.10 38.00
C ALA A 9 21.49 -31.33 36.92
N ILE A 10 20.75 -32.42 37.05
CA ILE A 10 19.61 -32.71 36.15
C ILE A 10 18.52 -31.65 36.31
N SER A 11 18.18 -31.24 37.53
CA SER A 11 17.18 -30.22 37.80
C SER A 11 17.57 -28.85 37.21
N VAL A 12 18.83 -28.45 37.36
CA VAL A 12 19.36 -27.21 36.77
C VAL A 12 19.31 -27.26 35.25
N LEU A 13 19.65 -28.39 34.64
CA LEU A 13 19.63 -28.58 33.20
C LEU A 13 18.20 -28.45 32.65
N ILE A 14 17.23 -29.07 33.32
CA ILE A 14 15.80 -28.95 32.97
C ILE A 14 15.35 -27.48 33.06
N PHE A 15 15.74 -26.78 34.12
CA PHE A 15 15.40 -25.36 34.30
C PHE A 15 15.95 -24.47 33.19
N VAL A 16 17.19 -24.70 32.76
CA VAL A 16 17.79 -23.96 31.63
C VAL A 16 17.09 -24.25 30.33
N VAL A 17 16.74 -25.50 30.06
CA VAL A 17 15.99 -25.88 28.84
C VAL A 17 14.61 -25.23 28.84
N VAL A 18 13.88 -25.27 29.93
CA VAL A 18 12.55 -24.63 30.04
C VAL A 18 12.67 -23.13 29.88
N ALA A 19 13.64 -22.48 30.48
CA ALA A 19 13.87 -21.05 30.34
C ALA A 19 14.20 -20.66 28.90
N ALA A 20 15.01 -21.45 28.18
CA ALA A 20 15.28 -21.24 26.76
C ALA A 20 14.04 -21.36 25.87
N ILE A 21 13.21 -22.35 26.13
CA ILE A 21 11.93 -22.56 25.41
C ILE A 21 11.00 -21.36 25.64
N VAL A 22 10.81 -20.95 26.89
CA VAL A 22 9.97 -19.81 27.25
C VAL A 22 10.45 -18.53 26.61
N SER A 23 11.76 -18.25 26.65
CA SER A 23 12.37 -17.10 26.00
C SER A 23 12.12 -17.09 24.49
N THR A 24 12.28 -18.23 23.82
CA THR A 24 12.06 -18.35 22.38
C THR A 24 10.59 -18.12 22.01
N LEU A 25 9.67 -18.68 22.80
CA LEU A 25 8.23 -18.47 22.62
C LEU A 25 7.84 -17.00 22.82
N MET A 26 8.40 -16.35 23.83
CA MET A 26 8.12 -14.93 24.12
C MET A 26 8.55 -14.02 22.97
N VAL A 27 9.74 -14.22 22.41
CA VAL A 27 10.23 -13.46 21.26
C VAL A 27 9.34 -13.68 20.03
N LYS A 28 8.90 -14.92 19.80
CA LYS A 28 8.00 -15.25 18.67
C LYS A 28 6.63 -14.59 18.85
N LEU A 29 6.09 -14.60 20.06
CA LEU A 29 4.83 -13.96 20.39
C LEU A 29 4.90 -12.44 20.21
N GLN A 30 5.97 -11.81 20.68
CA GLN A 30 6.19 -10.36 20.51
C GLN A 30 6.26 -9.96 19.04
N ARG A 31 6.95 -10.73 18.20
CA ARG A 31 6.99 -10.49 16.74
C ARG A 31 5.60 -10.57 16.11
N GLN A 32 4.82 -11.59 16.48
CA GLN A 32 3.45 -11.73 15.97
C GLN A 32 2.55 -10.57 16.40
N MET A 33 2.66 -10.12 17.66
CA MET A 33 1.92 -8.95 18.14
C MET A 33 2.31 -7.66 17.43
N GLN A 34 3.59 -7.45 17.17
CA GLN A 34 4.06 -6.27 16.41
C GLN A 34 3.54 -6.27 14.98
N LEU A 35 3.56 -7.42 14.30
CA LEU A 35 3.01 -7.56 12.95
C LEU A 35 1.50 -7.32 12.92
N ALA A 36 0.77 -7.86 13.89
CA ALA A 36 -0.67 -7.65 14.02
C ALA A 36 -1.02 -6.19 14.29
N ASN A 37 -0.27 -5.51 15.15
CA ASN A 37 -0.47 -4.09 15.46
C ASN A 37 -0.18 -3.21 14.24
N LYS A 38 0.90 -3.49 13.49
CA LYS A 38 1.23 -2.80 12.24
C LYS A 38 0.13 -2.95 11.19
N LYS A 39 -0.40 -4.16 11.02
CA LYS A 39 -1.54 -4.42 10.13
C LYS A 39 -2.79 -3.64 10.53
N ARG A 40 -3.10 -3.59 11.83
CA ARG A 40 -4.26 -2.83 12.35
C ARG A 40 -4.10 -1.34 12.10
N GLU A 41 -2.91 -0.78 12.34
CA GLU A 41 -2.64 0.64 12.10
C GLU A 41 -2.85 1.02 10.63
N ILE A 42 -2.32 0.24 9.71
CA ILE A 42 -2.47 0.48 8.27
C ILE A 42 -3.93 0.33 7.84
N THR A 43 -4.63 -0.70 8.31
CA THR A 43 -6.06 -0.89 8.03
C THR A 43 -6.90 0.29 8.54
N SER A 44 -6.57 0.81 9.72
CA SER A 44 -7.23 2.00 10.27
C SER A 44 -7.01 3.23 9.39
N LYS A 45 -5.79 3.45 8.93
CA LYS A 45 -5.46 4.55 7.99
C LYS A 45 -6.22 4.43 6.67
N ILE A 46 -6.31 3.23 6.11
CA ILE A 46 -7.06 3.00 4.87
C ILE A 46 -8.55 3.29 5.06
N ASN A 47 -9.13 2.88 6.18
CA ASN A 47 -10.52 3.17 6.51
C ASN A 47 -10.75 4.67 6.70
N GLU A 48 -9.83 5.39 7.34
CA GLU A 48 -9.87 6.84 7.49
C GLU A 48 -9.83 7.54 6.13
N ILE A 49 -8.94 7.11 5.23
CA ILE A 49 -8.87 7.59 3.84
C ILE A 49 -10.20 7.37 3.13
N GLY A 50 -10.77 6.18 3.22
CA GLY A 50 -12.07 5.85 2.61
C GLY A 50 -13.21 6.73 3.13
N ASN A 51 -13.26 6.98 4.44
CA ASN A 51 -14.23 7.87 5.05
C ASN A 51 -14.03 9.33 4.61
N GLY A 52 -12.78 9.77 4.44
CA GLY A 52 -12.46 11.10 3.94
C GLY A 52 -13.00 11.33 2.54
N PHE A 53 -12.95 10.33 1.66
CA PHE A 53 -13.51 10.42 0.31
C PHE A 53 -15.03 10.63 0.26
N LEU A 54 -15.76 10.30 1.32
CA LEU A 54 -17.22 10.56 1.37
C LEU A 54 -17.53 12.06 1.42
N ASN A 55 -16.61 12.87 1.91
CA ASN A 55 -16.77 14.31 2.08
C ASN A 55 -16.15 15.13 0.95
N VAL A 56 -15.53 14.48 -0.02
CA VAL A 56 -14.83 15.12 -1.14
C VAL A 56 -15.72 15.09 -2.38
N SER A 57 -15.85 16.22 -3.08
CA SER A 57 -16.64 16.37 -4.28
C SER A 57 -15.90 17.21 -5.32
N GLY A 58 -16.01 16.80 -6.59
CA GLY A 58 -15.30 17.45 -7.68
C GLY A 58 -13.92 16.84 -7.96
N PHE A 59 -13.55 16.81 -9.24
CA PHE A 59 -12.31 16.16 -9.68
C PHE A 59 -11.04 16.75 -9.06
N ASP A 60 -10.97 18.06 -8.87
CA ASP A 60 -9.80 18.74 -8.30
C ASP A 60 -9.60 18.37 -6.82
N GLU A 61 -10.68 18.33 -6.04
CA GLU A 61 -10.61 17.92 -4.63
C GLU A 61 -10.30 16.43 -4.48
N ILE A 62 -10.90 15.58 -5.31
CA ILE A 62 -10.62 14.13 -5.34
C ILE A 62 -9.14 13.90 -5.67
N LYS A 63 -8.61 14.60 -6.68
CA LYS A 63 -7.20 14.53 -7.06
C LYS A 63 -6.30 14.91 -5.90
N LYS A 64 -6.51 16.07 -5.31
CA LYS A 64 -5.70 16.60 -4.20
C LYS A 64 -5.74 15.65 -2.98
N TYR A 65 -6.92 15.21 -2.59
CA TYR A 65 -7.10 14.31 -1.46
C TYR A 65 -6.44 12.94 -1.72
N SER A 66 -6.52 12.43 -2.96
CA SER A 66 -5.86 11.19 -3.37
C SER A 66 -4.34 11.29 -3.30
N GLU A 67 -3.77 12.40 -3.78
CA GLU A 67 -2.33 12.67 -3.72
C GLU A 67 -1.83 12.75 -2.27
N GLU A 68 -2.52 13.49 -1.42
CA GLU A 68 -2.18 13.63 0.00
C GLU A 68 -2.30 12.31 0.75
N SER A 69 -3.37 11.57 0.53
CA SER A 69 -3.62 10.28 1.19
C SER A 69 -2.57 9.22 0.82
N LEU A 70 -2.25 9.10 -0.47
CA LEU A 70 -1.23 8.16 -0.94
C LEU A 70 0.18 8.60 -0.52
N ALA A 71 0.48 9.89 -0.53
CA ALA A 71 1.75 10.41 -0.05
C ALA A 71 1.95 10.14 1.46
N ASN A 72 0.91 10.31 2.27
CA ASN A 72 0.95 10.01 3.70
C ASN A 72 1.06 8.50 3.98
N LEU A 73 0.45 7.66 3.15
CA LEU A 73 0.49 6.21 3.29
C LEU A 73 1.87 5.64 2.93
N THR A 74 2.47 6.14 1.85
CA THR A 74 3.73 5.61 1.30
C THR A 74 4.97 6.40 1.73
N GLY A 75 4.80 7.62 2.22
CA GLY A 75 5.90 8.55 2.52
C GLY A 75 6.62 9.07 1.27
N LYS A 76 5.98 8.98 0.10
CA LYS A 76 6.56 9.34 -1.20
C LYS A 76 5.75 10.41 -1.91
N ARG A 77 6.38 11.09 -2.86
CA ARG A 77 5.68 12.03 -3.72
C ARG A 77 4.77 11.27 -4.69
N VAL A 78 3.51 11.66 -4.71
CA VAL A 78 2.48 11.05 -5.55
C VAL A 78 1.83 12.14 -6.37
N THR A 79 1.60 11.88 -7.64
CA THR A 79 0.86 12.75 -8.55
C THR A 79 -0.27 11.95 -9.16
N VAL A 80 -1.48 12.49 -9.12
CA VAL A 80 -2.67 11.87 -9.73
C VAL A 80 -3.02 12.63 -11.00
N LEU A 81 -3.07 11.91 -12.11
CA LEU A 81 -3.43 12.43 -13.42
C LEU A 81 -4.80 11.88 -13.81
N LEU A 82 -5.80 12.74 -13.89
CA LEU A 82 -7.17 12.38 -14.29
C LEU A 82 -7.47 12.97 -15.65
N LYS A 83 -8.22 12.23 -16.50
CA LYS A 83 -8.79 12.74 -17.74
C LYS A 83 -10.28 13.02 -17.54
N GLU A 84 -10.66 14.27 -17.66
CA GLU A 84 -12.07 14.66 -17.71
C GLU A 84 -12.69 14.30 -19.08
N ASN A 85 -11.89 14.45 -20.14
CA ASN A 85 -12.27 14.13 -21.50
C ASN A 85 -11.32 13.12 -22.14
N GLN A 86 -11.84 12.13 -22.86
CA GLN A 86 -11.03 11.12 -23.56
C GLN A 86 -10.12 11.70 -24.67
N LYS A 87 -10.36 12.94 -25.10
CA LYS A 87 -9.56 13.62 -26.11
C LYS A 87 -8.30 14.30 -25.57
N GLU A 88 -8.20 14.46 -24.25
CA GLU A 88 -7.02 15.03 -23.62
C GLU A 88 -5.88 14.01 -23.58
N ARG A 89 -4.66 14.48 -23.83
CA ARG A 89 -3.45 13.68 -23.70
C ARG A 89 -2.65 14.14 -22.50
N PHE A 90 -2.04 13.19 -21.81
CA PHE A 90 -1.08 13.53 -20.78
C PHE A 90 0.21 14.04 -21.41
N THR A 91 0.85 15.00 -20.76
CA THR A 91 2.16 15.51 -21.17
C THR A 91 3.25 14.45 -21.06
N ASN A 92 3.10 13.50 -20.14
CA ASN A 92 4.02 12.39 -19.94
C ASN A 92 3.61 11.19 -20.80
N GLU A 93 4.51 10.76 -21.68
CA GLU A 93 4.30 9.65 -22.61
C GLU A 93 4.06 8.31 -21.90
N LEU A 94 4.72 8.06 -20.76
CA LEU A 94 4.54 6.84 -19.97
C LEU A 94 3.17 6.82 -19.27
N ALA A 95 2.71 7.97 -18.78
CA ALA A 95 1.36 8.09 -18.23
C ALA A 95 0.30 7.85 -19.30
N GLU A 96 0.52 8.36 -20.50
CA GLU A 96 -0.38 8.12 -21.65
C GLU A 96 -0.39 6.65 -22.07
N TRP A 97 0.77 6.00 -22.11
CA TRP A 97 0.88 4.56 -22.38
C TRP A 97 0.13 3.74 -21.32
N CYS A 98 0.38 4.01 -20.04
CA CYS A 98 -0.26 3.35 -18.91
C CYS A 98 -1.79 3.49 -18.97
N TYR A 99 -2.28 4.67 -19.30
CA TYR A 99 -3.71 4.95 -19.47
C TYR A 99 -4.31 4.14 -20.61
N ASN A 100 -3.68 4.13 -21.78
CA ASN A 100 -4.18 3.47 -22.99
C ASN A 100 -4.13 1.95 -22.89
N GLN A 101 -3.09 1.40 -22.29
CA GLN A 101 -2.93 -0.04 -22.12
C GLN A 101 -3.64 -0.57 -20.86
N SER A 102 -4.02 0.30 -19.93
CA SER A 102 -4.60 -0.07 -18.64
C SER A 102 -3.72 -1.04 -17.84
N LEU A 103 -2.41 -0.91 -17.99
CA LEU A 103 -1.39 -1.72 -17.32
C LEU A 103 -0.40 -0.82 -16.58
N PRO A 104 0.10 -1.26 -15.43
CA PRO A 104 1.17 -0.54 -14.74
C PRO A 104 2.45 -0.56 -15.57
N CYS A 105 3.25 0.50 -15.47
CA CYS A 105 4.55 0.59 -16.11
C CYS A 105 5.51 1.46 -15.30
N GLY A 106 6.78 1.42 -15.67
CA GLY A 106 7.82 2.20 -15.03
C GLY A 106 8.64 1.39 -14.03
N HIS A 107 9.12 2.03 -13.00
CA HIS A 107 10.07 1.46 -12.05
C HIS A 107 9.61 0.13 -11.44
N GLY A 108 10.40 -0.91 -11.65
CA GLY A 108 10.12 -2.26 -11.14
C GLY A 108 9.04 -3.05 -11.89
N GLU A 109 8.47 -2.51 -12.95
CA GLU A 109 7.49 -3.19 -13.81
C GLU A 109 8.15 -3.77 -15.06
N CYS A 110 7.42 -4.65 -15.76
CA CYS A 110 7.94 -5.29 -17.00
C CYS A 110 8.15 -4.29 -18.13
N GLN A 111 7.39 -3.21 -18.15
CA GLN A 111 7.47 -2.15 -19.16
C GLN A 111 8.16 -0.91 -18.57
N PHE A 112 9.21 -0.47 -19.24
CA PHE A 112 10.01 0.70 -18.84
C PHE A 112 10.63 0.61 -17.44
N PRO A 113 11.31 -0.50 -17.07
CA PRO A 113 11.78 -0.75 -15.70
C PRO A 113 12.84 0.23 -15.20
N ASN A 114 13.51 0.94 -16.08
CA ASN A 114 14.57 1.91 -15.78
C ASN A 114 14.06 3.34 -15.56
N ASP A 115 12.76 3.56 -15.67
CA ASP A 115 12.18 4.86 -15.35
C ASP A 115 12.22 5.14 -13.85
N THR A 116 12.27 6.41 -13.47
CA THR A 116 12.28 6.84 -12.06
C THR A 116 10.87 6.89 -11.46
N GLY A 117 9.86 6.83 -12.28
CA GLY A 117 8.45 6.84 -11.89
C GLY A 117 7.79 5.46 -12.02
N LEU A 118 6.91 5.14 -11.09
CA LEU A 118 5.97 4.03 -11.19
C LEU A 118 4.59 4.57 -11.53
N TYR A 119 4.02 4.09 -12.62
CA TYR A 119 2.74 4.53 -13.17
C TYR A 119 1.71 3.41 -12.97
N ILE A 120 0.64 3.71 -12.26
CA ILE A 120 -0.45 2.75 -11.98
C ILE A 120 -1.76 3.30 -12.50
N PRO A 121 -2.51 2.56 -13.35
CA PRO A 121 -3.77 3.03 -13.89
C PRO A 121 -4.87 3.02 -12.82
N ILE A 122 -5.68 4.09 -12.80
CA ILE A 122 -6.93 4.15 -12.05
C ILE A 122 -8.02 3.61 -12.96
N LYS A 123 -8.43 2.39 -12.76
CA LYS A 123 -9.38 1.70 -13.64
C LYS A 123 -10.39 0.85 -12.88
N ASN A 124 -11.54 0.66 -13.52
CA ASN A 124 -12.45 -0.44 -13.21
C ASN A 124 -12.38 -1.51 -14.31
N ARG A 125 -13.38 -2.40 -14.36
CA ARG A 125 -13.44 -3.47 -15.37
C ARG A 125 -13.66 -2.96 -16.79
N GLU A 126 -14.24 -1.78 -16.96
CA GLU A 126 -14.72 -1.26 -18.24
C GLU A 126 -13.91 -0.07 -18.74
N LYS A 127 -13.37 0.76 -17.84
CA LYS A 127 -12.79 2.05 -18.18
C LYS A 127 -11.60 2.41 -17.29
N THR A 128 -10.62 3.11 -17.88
CA THR A 128 -9.53 3.77 -17.18
C THR A 128 -9.88 5.25 -17.03
N TYR A 129 -9.71 5.79 -15.82
CA TYR A 129 -10.06 7.16 -15.48
C TYR A 129 -8.84 8.07 -15.40
N GLY A 130 -7.70 7.51 -15.07
CA GLY A 130 -6.46 8.26 -14.92
C GLY A 130 -5.28 7.37 -14.58
N VAL A 131 -4.20 8.01 -14.17
CA VAL A 131 -2.94 7.35 -13.79
C VAL A 131 -2.42 7.97 -12.50
N ILE A 132 -1.93 7.15 -11.60
CA ILE A 132 -1.18 7.57 -10.42
C ILE A 132 0.30 7.39 -10.70
N VAL A 133 1.08 8.41 -10.41
CA VAL A 133 2.53 8.42 -10.59
C VAL A 133 3.21 8.51 -9.24
N PHE A 134 4.05 7.53 -8.91
CA PHE A 134 4.91 7.53 -7.74
C PHE A 134 6.34 7.89 -8.16
N ASP A 135 6.96 8.80 -7.44
CA ASP A 135 8.38 9.10 -7.62
C ASP A 135 9.22 8.04 -6.88
N CYS A 136 9.92 7.21 -7.65
CA CYS A 136 10.63 6.02 -7.17
C CYS A 136 12.16 6.12 -7.36
N GLN A 137 12.77 7.31 -7.34
CA GLN A 137 14.20 7.50 -7.64
C GLN A 137 15.14 6.53 -6.91
N ASP A 138 14.85 6.19 -5.63
CA ASP A 138 15.66 5.28 -4.82
C ASP A 138 14.80 4.24 -4.08
N TRP A 139 13.63 3.88 -4.62
CA TRP A 139 12.66 3.09 -3.90
C TRP A 139 11.77 2.27 -4.82
N SER A 140 11.37 1.10 -4.37
CA SER A 140 10.33 0.29 -5.00
C SER A 140 9.25 -0.08 -3.98
N LEU A 141 8.01 -0.19 -4.45
CA LEU A 141 6.90 -0.70 -3.63
C LEU A 141 7.16 -2.15 -3.23
N ARG A 142 7.15 -2.41 -1.92
CA ARG A 142 7.15 -3.78 -1.41
C ARG A 142 5.80 -4.44 -1.67
N GLU A 143 5.78 -5.76 -1.76
CA GLU A 143 4.53 -6.50 -2.03
C GLU A 143 3.41 -6.19 -1.02
N GLU A 144 3.77 -5.99 0.25
CA GLU A 144 2.81 -5.59 1.29
C GLU A 144 2.23 -4.19 1.04
N GLU A 145 3.05 -3.26 0.57
CA GLU A 145 2.64 -1.89 0.26
C GLU A 145 1.75 -1.84 -0.98
N LYS A 146 2.02 -2.68 -1.98
CA LYS A 146 1.17 -2.80 -3.18
C LYS A 146 -0.28 -3.10 -2.83
N VAL A 147 -0.52 -4.03 -1.91
CA VAL A 147 -1.89 -4.39 -1.48
C VAL A 147 -2.63 -3.18 -0.89
N TYR A 148 -1.95 -2.38 -0.08
CA TYR A 148 -2.55 -1.18 0.52
C TYR A 148 -2.79 -0.10 -0.52
N VAL A 149 -1.84 0.13 -1.39
CA VAL A 149 -1.96 1.07 -2.51
C VAL A 149 -3.11 0.67 -3.43
N ASP A 150 -3.22 -0.59 -3.81
CA ASP A 150 -4.31 -1.12 -4.65
C ASP A 150 -5.68 -0.92 -3.99
N THR A 151 -5.77 -1.09 -2.66
CA THR A 151 -7.01 -0.85 -1.93
C THR A 151 -7.42 0.62 -1.99
N VAL A 152 -6.47 1.54 -1.80
CA VAL A 152 -6.74 2.99 -1.89
C VAL A 152 -7.09 3.38 -3.32
N ILE A 153 -6.41 2.83 -4.33
CA ILE A 153 -6.71 3.06 -5.75
C ILE A 153 -8.14 2.61 -6.07
N SER A 154 -8.59 1.48 -5.53
CA SER A 154 -9.97 1.01 -5.70
C SER A 154 -10.97 1.99 -5.10
N GLN A 155 -10.70 2.56 -3.94
CA GLN A 155 -11.52 3.60 -3.33
C GLN A 155 -11.57 4.88 -4.18
N ILE A 156 -10.42 5.32 -4.71
CA ILE A 156 -10.32 6.45 -5.62
C ILE A 156 -11.17 6.21 -6.87
N THR A 157 -11.11 5.03 -7.44
CA THR A 157 -11.89 4.64 -8.62
C THR A 157 -13.38 4.78 -8.37
N LEU A 158 -13.88 4.27 -7.25
CA LEU A 158 -15.30 4.36 -6.86
C LEU A 158 -15.77 5.81 -6.70
N VAL A 159 -14.92 6.66 -6.12
CA VAL A 159 -15.25 8.09 -5.93
C VAL A 159 -15.30 8.83 -7.25
N ILE A 160 -14.38 8.54 -8.16
CA ILE A 160 -14.37 9.11 -9.52
C ILE A 160 -15.61 8.68 -10.31
N GLU A 161 -15.96 7.40 -10.25
CA GLU A 161 -17.20 6.89 -10.88
C GLU A 161 -18.44 7.61 -10.35
N ARG A 162 -18.55 7.75 -9.03
CA ARG A 162 -19.64 8.50 -8.40
C ARG A 162 -19.73 9.93 -8.93
N GLU A 163 -18.60 10.61 -9.02
CA GLU A 163 -18.55 12.00 -9.49
C GLU A 163 -18.94 12.12 -10.97
N GLN A 164 -18.47 11.19 -11.81
CA GLN A 164 -18.87 11.16 -13.24
C GLN A 164 -20.38 10.93 -13.41
N LEU A 165 -20.93 9.95 -12.71
CA LEU A 165 -22.36 9.66 -12.75
C LEU A 165 -23.22 10.84 -12.25
N SER A 166 -22.69 11.63 -11.31
CA SER A 166 -23.36 12.84 -10.82
C SER A 166 -23.39 13.97 -11.85
N ARG A 167 -22.38 14.05 -12.73
CA ARG A 167 -22.30 15.08 -13.79
C ARG A 167 -23.10 14.74 -15.04
N GLU A 168 -23.38 13.45 -15.26
CA GLU A 168 -24.18 13.00 -16.41
C GLU A 168 -25.70 13.12 -16.18
N LYS A 169 -26.14 13.44 -14.97
CA LYS A 169 -27.56 13.73 -14.62
C LYS A 169 -27.88 15.21 -14.69
#